data_9488f10bbdd5ede986c9f510c2924c43
#
_entry.id   9488f10bbdd5ede986c9f510c2924c43
#
_cell.length_a   1.000
_cell.length_b   1.000
_cell.length_c   1.000
_cell.angle_alpha   90.00
_cell.angle_beta   90.00
_cell.angle_gamma   90.00
#
_symmetry.space_group_name_H-M   'P 1'
#
loop_
_entity.id
_entity.type
_entity.pdbx_description
1 polymer ?
#
loop_
_entity_poly.entity_id
_entity_poly.type
_entity_poly.pdbx_seq_one_letter_code
_entity_poly.pdbx_strand_id
1 'polypeptide(L)'
;MMTDASRADNYRGVFDTRLGFGEKPAVIVIDFVKGYTTEGAPFFAQGVVDAVGQSIPLLAAARRAGAPIIYTQVVYHPSGLDGGLFFKKVPALKLFIQGAPLGAIDDHITPQPSDFIVTKQYPSSFFGTSLGSTLKTLGIDTTVLIGCSTSGCVRATAVDAIQHGYRVIVPKECCGDRHDAPHDAALFDINAKYGDVLPKAEVISWLDTLSNRSNG
;
A
#
# COMPACT_ATOMS: atom_id res chain seq x y z
N MET A 1 1.70 -20.21 -24.53
CA MET A 1 1.99 -19.31 -23.40
C MET A 1 3.39 -18.73 -23.63
N MET A 2 3.55 -17.40 -23.55
CA MET A 2 4.88 -16.79 -23.57
C MET A 2 5.67 -17.18 -22.31
N THR A 3 6.94 -17.50 -22.46
CA THR A 3 7.84 -17.76 -21.32
C THR A 3 8.17 -16.47 -20.58
N ASP A 4 8.60 -16.54 -19.31
CA ASP A 4 9.00 -15.34 -18.55
C ASP A 4 10.15 -14.57 -19.22
N ALA A 5 11.09 -15.29 -19.86
CA ALA A 5 12.16 -14.67 -20.63
C ALA A 5 11.61 -13.88 -21.83
N SER A 6 10.61 -14.42 -22.56
CA SER A 6 10.00 -13.72 -23.69
C SER A 6 9.17 -12.49 -23.26
N ARG A 7 8.60 -12.52 -22.05
CA ARG A 7 7.89 -11.37 -21.48
C ARG A 7 8.87 -10.24 -21.12
N ALA A 8 9.96 -10.56 -20.43
CA ALA A 8 11.00 -9.58 -20.09
C ALA A 8 11.62 -8.92 -21.34
N ASP A 9 11.88 -9.72 -22.38
CA ASP A 9 12.41 -9.21 -23.64
C ASP A 9 11.42 -8.29 -24.37
N ASN A 10 10.12 -8.59 -24.32
CA ASN A 10 9.08 -7.76 -24.93
C ASN A 10 8.94 -6.39 -24.25
N TYR A 11 9.21 -6.30 -22.94
CA TYR A 11 9.10 -5.06 -22.16
C TYR A 11 10.37 -4.21 -22.18
N ARG A 12 11.53 -4.81 -22.57
CA ARG A 12 12.85 -4.15 -22.56
C ARG A 12 12.87 -2.92 -23.46
N GLY A 13 13.34 -1.79 -22.94
CA GLY A 13 13.41 -0.52 -23.64
C GLY A 13 12.08 0.21 -23.81
N VAL A 14 10.98 -0.37 -23.29
CA VAL A 14 9.64 0.25 -23.37
C VAL A 14 9.08 0.52 -21.97
N PHE A 15 9.18 -0.47 -21.06
CA PHE A 15 8.59 -0.42 -19.72
C PHE A 15 9.58 -0.88 -18.63
N ASP A 16 10.85 -0.52 -18.73
CA ASP A 16 11.89 -0.93 -17.81
C ASP A 16 12.64 0.24 -17.14
N THR A 17 12.17 1.46 -17.35
CA THR A 17 12.74 2.65 -16.71
C THR A 17 12.33 2.73 -15.24
N ARG A 18 13.29 2.99 -14.35
CA ARG A 18 13.05 3.29 -12.93
C ARG A 18 13.01 4.79 -12.69
N LEU A 19 12.09 5.22 -11.83
CA LEU A 19 12.03 6.60 -11.34
C LEU A 19 12.99 6.83 -10.17
N GLY A 20 13.29 5.76 -9.42
CA GLY A 20 14.14 5.80 -8.24
C GLY A 20 13.51 6.55 -7.06
N PHE A 21 14.29 6.67 -6.01
CA PHE A 21 13.89 7.38 -4.80
C PHE A 21 13.90 8.89 -4.99
N GLY A 22 12.99 9.58 -4.29
CA GLY A 22 13.02 11.04 -4.14
C GLY A 22 13.75 11.45 -2.86
N GLU A 23 13.32 12.58 -2.29
CA GLU A 23 13.96 13.14 -1.10
C GLU A 23 13.03 13.13 0.13
N LYS A 24 11.73 13.22 -0.07
CA LYS A 24 10.74 13.39 1.00
C LYS A 24 9.64 12.32 0.93
N PRO A 25 9.89 11.15 1.55
CA PRO A 25 8.93 10.05 1.54
C PRO A 25 7.77 10.21 2.52
N ALA A 26 6.65 9.52 2.19
CA ALA A 26 5.63 9.10 3.14
C ALA A 26 5.36 7.61 2.95
N VAL A 27 5.11 6.88 4.04
CA VAL A 27 4.69 5.48 3.98
C VAL A 27 3.18 5.41 4.08
N ILE A 28 2.54 4.74 3.12
CA ILE A 28 1.10 4.50 3.11
C ILE A 28 0.86 3.03 3.39
N VAL A 29 0.28 2.74 4.55
CA VAL A 29 -0.09 1.40 5.02
C VAL A 29 -1.52 1.13 4.59
N ILE A 30 -1.68 0.33 3.54
CA ILE A 30 -2.96 0.17 2.85
C ILE A 30 -3.68 -1.05 3.42
N ASP A 31 -4.78 -0.81 4.15
CA ASP A 31 -5.80 -1.78 4.54
C ASP A 31 -5.27 -3.03 5.30
N PHE A 32 -4.20 -2.93 6.04
CA PHE A 32 -3.78 -3.98 6.95
C PHE A 32 -4.71 -4.03 8.17
N VAL A 33 -5.91 -4.55 7.95
CA VAL A 33 -6.96 -4.66 8.97
C VAL A 33 -7.25 -6.13 9.31
N LYS A 34 -7.79 -6.36 10.51
CA LYS A 34 -8.06 -7.70 11.07
C LYS A 34 -8.88 -8.60 10.15
N GLY A 35 -9.71 -8.04 9.28
CA GLY A 35 -10.47 -8.82 8.29
C GLY A 35 -9.61 -9.62 7.32
N TYR A 36 -8.36 -9.19 7.07
CA TYR A 36 -7.41 -9.88 6.20
C TYR A 36 -6.44 -10.79 6.97
N THR A 37 -6.27 -10.57 8.28
CA THR A 37 -5.26 -11.27 9.09
C THR A 37 -5.84 -12.24 10.10
N THR A 38 -7.14 -12.16 10.40
CA THR A 38 -7.81 -13.09 11.33
C THR A 38 -8.20 -14.38 10.61
N GLU A 39 -7.66 -15.50 11.07
CA GLU A 39 -7.99 -16.82 10.54
C GLU A 39 -9.50 -17.07 10.59
N GLY A 40 -10.06 -17.63 9.51
CA GLY A 40 -11.50 -17.87 9.37
C GLY A 40 -12.31 -16.66 8.93
N ALA A 41 -11.75 -15.45 8.88
CA ALA A 41 -12.43 -14.29 8.31
C ALA A 41 -12.55 -14.45 6.77
N PRO A 42 -13.65 -13.98 6.13
CA PRO A 42 -13.86 -14.14 4.68
C PRO A 42 -12.75 -13.55 3.79
N PHE A 43 -12.05 -12.52 4.27
CA PHE A 43 -10.91 -11.93 3.56
C PHE A 43 -9.56 -12.49 3.98
N PHE A 44 -9.50 -13.39 4.96
CA PHE A 44 -8.23 -13.94 5.44
C PHE A 44 -7.33 -14.40 4.30
N ALA A 45 -6.07 -14.04 4.37
CA ALA A 45 -5.04 -14.46 3.43
C ALA A 45 -3.67 -14.55 4.13
N GLN A 46 -3.03 -15.71 4.06
CA GLN A 46 -1.71 -15.92 4.68
C GLN A 46 -0.68 -14.94 4.13
N GLY A 47 -0.68 -14.67 2.81
CA GLY A 47 0.22 -13.69 2.21
C GLY A 47 0.06 -12.26 2.77
N VAL A 48 -1.12 -11.91 3.33
CA VAL A 48 -1.31 -10.62 4.02
C VAL A 48 -0.73 -10.67 5.42
N VAL A 49 -0.89 -11.78 6.15
CA VAL A 49 -0.26 -11.97 7.47
C VAL A 49 1.25 -11.86 7.36
N ASP A 50 1.84 -12.52 6.36
CA ASP A 50 3.27 -12.48 6.10
C ASP A 50 3.74 -11.05 5.78
N ALA A 51 3.00 -10.32 4.94
CA ALA A 51 3.29 -8.94 4.58
C ALA A 51 3.23 -7.98 5.79
N VAL A 52 2.29 -8.17 6.72
CA VAL A 52 2.27 -7.42 8.00
C VAL A 52 3.57 -7.62 8.75
N GLY A 53 4.01 -8.87 8.95
CA GLY A 53 5.28 -9.19 9.62
C GLY A 53 6.50 -8.56 8.93
N GLN A 54 6.53 -8.62 7.60
CA GLN A 54 7.59 -8.01 6.79
C GLN A 54 7.59 -6.47 6.84
N SER A 55 6.46 -5.85 7.16
CA SER A 55 6.33 -4.40 7.22
C SER A 55 6.86 -3.78 8.52
N ILE A 56 6.93 -4.53 9.61
CA ILE A 56 7.38 -4.02 10.91
C ILE A 56 8.75 -3.34 10.85
N PRO A 57 9.82 -3.96 10.34
CA PRO A 57 11.12 -3.31 10.27
C PRO A 57 11.14 -2.10 9.31
N LEU A 58 10.33 -2.09 8.26
CA LEU A 58 10.21 -0.95 7.36
C LEU A 58 9.55 0.24 8.04
N LEU A 59 8.48 0.03 8.80
CA LEU A 59 7.81 1.08 9.58
C LEU A 59 8.76 1.66 10.64
N ALA A 60 9.59 0.81 11.28
CA ALA A 60 10.61 1.28 12.20
C ALA A 60 11.67 2.18 11.50
N ALA A 61 12.11 1.82 10.30
CA ALA A 61 13.03 2.64 9.50
C ALA A 61 12.38 3.97 9.08
N ALA A 62 11.12 3.95 8.65
CA ALA A 62 10.37 5.16 8.30
C ALA A 62 10.29 6.14 9.48
N ARG A 63 10.02 5.63 10.68
CA ARG A 63 9.99 6.46 11.90
C ARG A 63 11.35 7.07 12.22
N ARG A 64 12.45 6.30 12.10
CA ARG A 64 13.80 6.85 12.27
C ARG A 64 14.13 7.95 11.26
N ALA A 65 13.63 7.80 10.04
CA ALA A 65 13.78 8.78 8.97
C ALA A 65 12.87 10.02 9.14
N GLY A 66 11.98 10.05 10.12
CA GLY A 66 10.98 11.10 10.28
C GLY A 66 9.94 11.14 9.16
N ALA A 67 9.80 10.07 8.39
CA ALA A 67 8.81 9.97 7.32
C ALA A 67 7.41 9.81 7.91
N PRO A 68 6.42 10.61 7.47
CA PRO A 68 5.02 10.42 7.87
C PRO A 68 4.52 9.02 7.51
N ILE A 69 3.79 8.41 8.45
CA ILE A 69 3.13 7.12 8.23
C ILE A 69 1.62 7.35 8.23
N ILE A 70 0.98 6.91 7.15
CA ILE A 70 -0.44 7.10 6.92
C ILE A 70 -1.07 5.73 6.74
N TYR A 71 -1.97 5.37 7.64
CA TYR A 71 -2.75 4.15 7.52
C TYR A 71 -4.02 4.43 6.72
N THR A 72 -4.47 3.45 5.95
CA THR A 72 -5.82 3.49 5.39
C THR A 72 -6.66 2.34 5.89
N GLN A 73 -7.94 2.57 5.98
CA GLN A 73 -8.92 1.53 6.24
C GLN A 73 -10.20 1.79 5.46
N VAL A 74 -10.78 0.73 4.92
CA VAL A 74 -12.10 0.80 4.31
C VAL A 74 -13.14 0.80 5.43
N VAL A 75 -13.98 1.83 5.46
CA VAL A 75 -15.08 1.91 6.44
C VAL A 75 -16.33 2.38 5.74
N TYR A 76 -17.41 1.65 5.91
CA TYR A 76 -18.72 1.99 5.37
C TYR A 76 -19.69 2.44 6.45
N HIS A 77 -20.60 3.33 6.09
CA HIS A 77 -21.75 3.65 6.92
C HIS A 77 -22.58 2.38 7.16
N PRO A 78 -23.20 2.20 8.37
CA PRO A 78 -24.00 1.00 8.66
C PRO A 78 -25.10 0.69 7.65
N SER A 79 -25.65 1.71 6.97
CA SER A 79 -26.65 1.54 5.91
C SER A 79 -26.05 1.06 4.56
N GLY A 80 -24.72 1.13 4.36
CA GLY A 80 -24.06 0.80 3.11
C GLY A 80 -24.29 1.81 1.96
N LEU A 81 -24.91 2.96 2.23
CA LEU A 81 -25.25 3.96 1.19
C LEU A 81 -24.02 4.58 0.52
N ASP A 82 -22.90 4.64 1.23
CA ASP A 82 -21.62 5.20 0.76
C ASP A 82 -20.74 4.18 0.01
N GLY A 83 -21.13 2.91 -0.05
CA GLY A 83 -20.33 1.83 -0.64
C GLY A 83 -20.41 1.73 -2.16
N GLY A 84 -21.41 2.34 -2.78
CA GLY A 84 -21.57 2.38 -4.24
C GLY A 84 -21.58 1.00 -4.91
N LEU A 85 -21.03 0.93 -6.12
CA LEU A 85 -20.96 -0.32 -6.90
C LEU A 85 -19.87 -1.26 -6.35
N PHE A 86 -18.82 -0.74 -5.73
CA PHE A 86 -17.79 -1.57 -5.16
C PHE A 86 -18.31 -2.45 -4.02
N PHE A 87 -19.10 -1.88 -3.12
CA PHE A 87 -19.76 -2.61 -2.05
C PHE A 87 -20.74 -3.67 -2.57
N LYS A 88 -21.44 -3.36 -3.69
CA LYS A 88 -22.34 -4.32 -4.35
C LYS A 88 -21.56 -5.44 -5.05
N LYS A 89 -20.42 -5.12 -5.66
CA LYS A 89 -19.57 -6.10 -6.37
C LYS A 89 -18.90 -7.07 -5.41
N VAL A 90 -18.56 -6.61 -4.20
CA VAL A 90 -17.86 -7.39 -3.18
C VAL A 90 -18.69 -7.39 -1.88
N PRO A 91 -19.74 -8.24 -1.77
CA PRO A 91 -20.65 -8.21 -0.62
C PRO A 91 -20.00 -8.47 0.74
N ALA A 92 -18.82 -9.13 0.77
CA ALA A 92 -18.04 -9.35 1.98
C ALA A 92 -17.52 -8.04 2.62
N LEU A 93 -17.49 -6.93 1.87
CA LEU A 93 -17.13 -5.61 2.43
C LEU A 93 -18.06 -5.14 3.56
N LYS A 94 -19.21 -5.78 3.75
CA LYS A 94 -20.08 -5.59 4.94
C LYS A 94 -19.34 -5.82 6.28
N LEU A 95 -18.21 -6.52 6.26
CA LEU A 95 -17.36 -6.71 7.45
C LEU A 95 -16.64 -5.43 7.87
N PHE A 96 -16.63 -4.41 7.02
CA PHE A 96 -15.95 -3.13 7.26
C PHE A 96 -16.92 -1.96 7.49
N ILE A 97 -18.13 -2.24 7.99
CA ILE A 97 -19.01 -1.17 8.47
C ILE A 97 -18.41 -0.51 9.72
N GLN A 98 -18.74 0.75 9.94
CA GLN A 98 -18.25 1.52 11.07
C GLN A 98 -18.42 0.77 12.40
N GLY A 99 -17.34 0.65 13.16
CA GLY A 99 -17.31 -0.03 14.46
C GLY A 99 -17.17 -1.55 14.39
N ALA A 100 -17.13 -2.16 13.20
CA ALA A 100 -16.94 -3.61 13.07
C ALA A 100 -15.52 -4.03 13.51
N PRO A 101 -15.35 -5.06 14.34
CA PRO A 101 -14.04 -5.46 14.86
C PRO A 101 -13.03 -5.84 13.77
N LEU A 102 -13.49 -6.46 12.67
CA LEU A 102 -12.64 -6.86 11.56
C LEU A 102 -12.14 -5.68 10.71
N GLY A 103 -12.76 -4.50 10.84
CA GLY A 103 -12.29 -3.26 10.21
C GLY A 103 -11.15 -2.58 10.98
N ALA A 104 -10.84 -3.01 12.20
CA ALA A 104 -9.72 -2.44 12.97
C ALA A 104 -8.37 -2.81 12.37
N ILE A 105 -7.40 -1.90 12.46
CA ILE A 105 -6.01 -2.14 12.03
C ILE A 105 -5.43 -3.32 12.82
N ASP A 106 -4.55 -4.09 12.19
CA ASP A 106 -3.89 -5.26 12.79
C ASP A 106 -3.04 -4.83 13.99
N ASP A 107 -3.11 -5.62 15.08
CA ASP A 107 -2.48 -5.28 16.36
C ASP A 107 -0.94 -5.26 16.28
N HIS A 108 -0.32 -5.98 15.34
CA HIS A 108 1.14 -6.02 15.17
C HIS A 108 1.73 -4.71 14.60
N ILE A 109 0.89 -3.87 13.98
CA ILE A 109 1.28 -2.61 13.34
C ILE A 109 0.39 -1.44 13.78
N THR A 110 -0.02 -1.44 15.03
CA THR A 110 -0.87 -0.38 15.60
C THR A 110 -0.30 1.01 15.34
N PRO A 111 -1.12 1.96 14.83
CA PRO A 111 -0.69 3.34 14.61
C PRO A 111 -0.20 4.00 15.91
N GLN A 112 0.84 4.82 15.81
CA GLN A 112 1.33 5.67 16.89
C GLN A 112 0.60 7.02 16.90
N PRO A 113 0.67 7.82 17.98
CA PRO A 113 0.01 9.13 18.05
C PRO A 113 0.43 10.12 16.96
N SER A 114 1.61 9.94 16.36
CA SER A 114 2.12 10.75 15.24
C SER A 114 1.58 10.31 13.88
N ASP A 115 1.02 9.10 13.79
CA ASP A 115 0.48 8.54 12.56
C ASP A 115 -0.97 9.00 12.39
N PHE A 116 -1.48 9.03 11.17
CA PHE A 116 -2.89 9.32 10.98
C PHE A 116 -3.56 8.30 10.06
N ILE A 117 -4.89 8.22 10.19
CA ILE A 117 -5.70 7.23 9.50
C ILE A 117 -6.58 7.92 8.49
N VAL A 118 -6.52 7.48 7.24
CA VAL A 118 -7.41 7.88 6.16
C VAL A 118 -8.49 6.81 5.99
N THR A 119 -9.73 7.21 6.20
CA THR A 119 -10.90 6.36 5.91
C THR A 119 -11.30 6.51 4.46
N LYS A 120 -11.57 5.39 3.79
CA LYS A 120 -11.97 5.37 2.39
C LYS A 120 -13.10 4.34 2.13
N GLN A 121 -13.81 4.48 1.02
CA GLN A 121 -14.88 3.57 0.59
C GLN A 121 -14.53 2.80 -0.69
N TYR A 122 -13.44 3.17 -1.36
CA TYR A 122 -13.02 2.62 -2.64
C TYR A 122 -11.58 2.07 -2.58
N PRO A 123 -11.14 1.30 -3.57
CA PRO A 123 -9.82 0.67 -3.54
C PRO A 123 -8.66 1.65 -3.38
N SER A 124 -8.59 2.69 -4.21
CA SER A 124 -7.51 3.68 -4.13
C SER A 124 -7.58 4.50 -2.84
N SER A 125 -6.42 4.71 -2.21
CA SER A 125 -6.28 5.57 -1.04
C SER A 125 -6.47 7.07 -1.37
N PHE A 126 -6.41 7.43 -2.63
CA PHE A 126 -6.62 8.81 -3.09
C PHE A 126 -8.06 9.13 -3.43
N PHE A 127 -8.80 8.14 -3.99
CA PHE A 127 -10.14 8.39 -4.49
C PHE A 127 -11.13 8.74 -3.37
N GLY A 128 -11.67 9.95 -3.43
CA GLY A 128 -12.66 10.45 -2.46
C GLY A 128 -12.10 10.72 -1.06
N THR A 129 -10.77 10.87 -0.92
CA THR A 129 -10.11 11.15 0.37
C THR A 129 -9.33 12.46 0.32
N SER A 130 -8.85 12.90 1.49
CA SER A 130 -7.95 14.06 1.60
C SER A 130 -6.46 13.71 1.39
N LEU A 131 -6.10 12.44 1.09
CA LEU A 131 -4.71 11.99 1.05
C LEU A 131 -3.85 12.84 0.12
N GLY A 132 -4.31 13.09 -1.11
CA GLY A 132 -3.54 13.87 -2.09
C GLY A 132 -3.22 15.28 -1.63
N SER A 133 -4.19 16.01 -1.05
CA SER A 133 -3.98 17.35 -0.50
C SER A 133 -3.07 17.33 0.73
N THR A 134 -3.19 16.33 1.58
CA THR A 134 -2.33 16.15 2.76
C THR A 134 -0.86 15.93 2.35
N LEU A 135 -0.60 14.99 1.45
CA LEU A 135 0.76 14.73 0.95
C LEU A 135 1.36 15.96 0.27
N LYS A 136 0.55 16.69 -0.50
CA LYS A 136 0.98 17.94 -1.16
C LYS A 136 1.39 19.01 -0.15
N THR A 137 0.58 19.20 0.90
CA THR A 137 0.86 20.18 1.96
C THR A 137 2.13 19.82 2.74
N LEU A 138 2.36 18.53 2.96
CA LEU A 138 3.58 18.03 3.60
C LEU A 138 4.81 18.11 2.68
N GLY A 139 4.64 18.45 1.40
CA GLY A 139 5.72 18.53 0.40
C GLY A 139 6.32 17.17 0.06
N ILE A 140 5.54 16.09 0.18
CA ILE A 140 5.96 14.72 -0.15
C ILE A 140 6.21 14.62 -1.66
N ASP A 141 7.27 13.93 -2.05
CA ASP A 141 7.61 13.61 -3.43
C ASP A 141 7.58 12.11 -3.75
N THR A 142 7.63 11.28 -2.71
CA THR A 142 7.73 9.82 -2.82
C THR A 142 6.74 9.15 -1.90
N THR A 143 5.96 8.20 -2.43
CA THR A 143 5.08 7.33 -1.65
C THR A 143 5.64 5.92 -1.58
N VAL A 144 5.84 5.39 -0.38
CA VAL A 144 6.18 3.99 -0.15
C VAL A 144 4.87 3.28 0.16
N LEU A 145 4.41 2.41 -0.74
CA LEU A 145 3.13 1.71 -0.61
C LEU A 145 3.34 0.30 -0.08
N ILE A 146 2.74 0.00 1.05
CA ILE A 146 2.69 -1.33 1.65
C ILE A 146 1.23 -1.68 1.96
N GLY A 147 0.89 -2.95 2.01
CA GLY A 147 -0.49 -3.31 2.36
C GLY A 147 -1.13 -4.40 1.53
N CYS A 148 -2.43 -4.39 1.50
CA CYS A 148 -3.26 -5.37 0.80
C CYS A 148 -4.53 -4.76 0.17
N SER A 149 -5.19 -5.46 -0.80
CA SER A 149 -4.60 -6.55 -1.56
C SER A 149 -3.71 -5.98 -2.65
N THR A 150 -2.62 -6.65 -2.96
CA THR A 150 -1.67 -6.18 -3.99
C THR A 150 -2.36 -5.89 -5.31
N SER A 151 -3.22 -6.80 -5.78
CA SER A 151 -3.98 -6.67 -7.03
C SER A 151 -5.17 -5.68 -6.94
N GLY A 152 -5.53 -5.27 -5.74
CA GLY A 152 -6.66 -4.38 -5.45
C GLY A 152 -6.22 -2.99 -5.03
N CYS A 153 -6.30 -2.73 -3.71
CA CYS A 153 -6.08 -1.41 -3.14
C CYS A 153 -4.65 -0.90 -3.35
N VAL A 154 -3.64 -1.76 -3.27
CA VAL A 154 -2.24 -1.36 -3.51
C VAL A 154 -2.06 -0.91 -4.95
N ARG A 155 -2.48 -1.74 -5.93
CA ARG A 155 -2.37 -1.39 -7.35
C ARG A 155 -3.18 -0.13 -7.69
N ALA A 156 -4.41 0.00 -7.20
CA ALA A 156 -5.23 1.19 -7.44
C ALA A 156 -4.58 2.46 -6.87
N THR A 157 -4.00 2.36 -5.67
CA THR A 157 -3.28 3.46 -5.04
C THR A 157 -2.00 3.82 -5.81
N ALA A 158 -1.25 2.83 -6.32
CA ALA A 158 -0.06 3.08 -7.12
C ALA A 158 -0.37 3.85 -8.42
N VAL A 159 -1.46 3.47 -9.10
CA VAL A 159 -1.94 4.16 -10.31
C VAL A 159 -2.28 5.62 -10.00
N ASP A 160 -3.03 5.87 -8.93
CA ASP A 160 -3.40 7.24 -8.58
C ASP A 160 -2.20 8.03 -8.07
N ALA A 161 -1.31 7.44 -7.29
CA ALA A 161 -0.12 8.12 -6.78
C ALA A 161 0.76 8.69 -7.90
N ILE A 162 1.05 7.90 -8.94
CA ILE A 162 1.84 8.41 -10.08
C ILE A 162 1.08 9.51 -10.86
N GLN A 163 -0.25 9.41 -10.99
CA GLN A 163 -1.08 10.44 -11.63
C GLN A 163 -1.11 11.74 -10.82
N HIS A 164 -0.95 11.65 -9.49
CA HIS A 164 -0.78 12.81 -8.62
C HIS A 164 0.66 13.37 -8.61
N GLY A 165 1.58 12.76 -9.36
CA GLY A 165 2.97 13.23 -9.52
C GLY A 165 3.93 12.73 -8.44
N TYR A 166 3.58 11.68 -7.69
CA TYR A 166 4.49 11.05 -6.72
C TYR A 166 5.34 9.96 -7.37
N ARG A 167 6.59 9.85 -6.95
CA ARG A 167 7.36 8.62 -7.14
C ARG A 167 6.72 7.52 -6.31
N VAL A 168 6.52 6.37 -6.89
CA VAL A 168 5.86 5.24 -6.23
C VAL A 168 6.89 4.14 -6.00
N ILE A 169 7.11 3.78 -4.75
CA ILE A 169 8.00 2.70 -4.33
C ILE A 169 7.15 1.62 -3.66
N VAL A 170 7.29 0.38 -4.11
CA VAL A 170 6.56 -0.76 -3.56
C VAL A 170 7.55 -1.82 -3.10
N PRO A 171 7.82 -1.93 -1.78
CA PRO A 171 8.63 -3.02 -1.22
C PRO A 171 7.81 -4.31 -1.30
N LYS A 172 8.19 -5.20 -2.23
CA LYS A 172 7.38 -6.36 -2.63
C LYS A 172 6.99 -7.28 -1.47
N GLU A 173 7.87 -7.48 -0.50
CA GLU A 173 7.63 -8.34 0.66
C GLU A 173 6.63 -7.73 1.65
N CYS A 174 6.36 -6.42 1.55
CA CYS A 174 5.42 -5.71 2.40
C CYS A 174 4.04 -5.54 1.75
N CYS A 175 3.77 -6.26 0.66
CA CYS A 175 2.47 -6.34 0.02
C CYS A 175 1.96 -7.78 0.04
N GLY A 176 0.67 -7.96 0.31
CA GLY A 176 0.05 -9.27 0.37
C GLY A 176 -1.22 -9.37 -0.48
N ASP A 177 -1.51 -10.57 -0.93
CA ASP A 177 -2.74 -10.88 -1.65
C ASP A 177 -3.25 -12.27 -1.26
N ARG A 178 -4.44 -12.61 -1.75
CA ARG A 178 -5.11 -13.87 -1.49
C ARG A 178 -4.50 -15.06 -2.24
N HIS A 179 -3.82 -14.79 -3.37
CA HIS A 179 -3.23 -15.80 -4.24
C HIS A 179 -2.04 -15.20 -4.98
N ASP A 180 -1.01 -16.03 -5.24
CA ASP A 180 0.25 -15.59 -5.85
C ASP A 180 0.05 -15.02 -7.26
N ALA A 181 -0.79 -15.66 -8.09
CA ALA A 181 -0.95 -15.23 -9.47
C ALA A 181 -1.44 -13.76 -9.63
N PRO A 182 -2.53 -13.29 -8.97
CA PRO A 182 -2.89 -11.87 -9.01
C PRO A 182 -1.87 -10.98 -8.32
N HIS A 183 -1.21 -11.44 -7.25
CA HIS A 183 -0.12 -10.73 -6.57
C HIS A 183 1.02 -10.42 -7.54
N ASP A 184 1.58 -11.44 -8.17
CA ASP A 184 2.71 -11.33 -9.09
C ASP A 184 2.36 -10.50 -10.32
N ALA A 185 1.17 -10.70 -10.89
CA ALA A 185 0.70 -9.91 -12.03
C ALA A 185 0.56 -8.43 -11.67
N ALA A 186 0.06 -8.10 -10.48
CA ALA A 186 -0.09 -6.72 -10.03
C ALA A 186 1.27 -6.06 -9.74
N LEU A 187 2.20 -6.76 -9.11
CA LEU A 187 3.57 -6.27 -8.91
C LEU A 187 4.27 -6.04 -10.26
N PHE A 188 4.08 -6.95 -11.23
CA PHE A 188 4.60 -6.77 -12.57
C PHE A 188 4.03 -5.51 -13.25
N ASP A 189 2.72 -5.31 -13.21
CA ASP A 189 2.07 -4.13 -13.78
C ASP A 189 2.56 -2.83 -13.14
N ILE A 190 2.68 -2.82 -11.79
CA ILE A 190 3.18 -1.66 -11.06
C ILE A 190 4.61 -1.35 -11.48
N ASN A 191 5.49 -2.37 -11.49
CA ASN A 191 6.90 -2.19 -11.83
C ASN A 191 7.11 -1.71 -13.28
N ALA A 192 6.25 -2.17 -14.17
CA ALA A 192 6.36 -1.80 -15.58
C ALA A 192 5.87 -0.37 -15.86
N LYS A 193 4.88 0.16 -15.11
CA LYS A 193 4.14 1.34 -15.57
C LYS A 193 3.87 2.40 -14.49
N TYR A 194 3.82 2.03 -13.20
CA TYR A 194 3.23 2.91 -12.18
C TYR A 194 4.18 3.24 -11.03
N GLY A 195 5.32 2.53 -10.92
CA GLY A 195 6.28 2.74 -9.84
C GLY A 195 7.38 1.70 -9.86
N ASP A 196 8.28 1.77 -8.89
CA ASP A 196 9.40 0.84 -8.76
C ASP A 196 9.08 -0.20 -7.69
N VAL A 197 9.02 -1.47 -8.07
CA VAL A 197 8.89 -2.60 -7.14
C VAL A 197 10.28 -3.07 -6.75
N LEU A 198 10.60 -2.93 -5.46
CA LEU A 198 11.95 -3.12 -4.93
C LEU A 198 11.96 -4.16 -3.80
N PRO A 199 13.11 -4.78 -3.52
CA PRO A 199 13.30 -5.51 -2.26
C PRO A 199 13.14 -4.58 -1.06
N LYS A 200 12.46 -5.04 0.00
CA LYS A 200 12.30 -4.30 1.25
C LYS A 200 13.62 -3.79 1.82
N ALA A 201 14.67 -4.59 1.74
CA ALA A 201 16.00 -4.23 2.25
C ALA A 201 16.57 -2.97 1.58
N GLU A 202 16.34 -2.78 0.29
CA GLU A 202 16.76 -1.59 -0.46
C GLU A 202 16.01 -0.34 0.02
N VAL A 203 14.70 -0.47 0.26
CA VAL A 203 13.87 0.64 0.77
C VAL A 203 14.26 1.03 2.20
N ILE A 204 14.51 0.05 3.07
CA ILE A 204 14.99 0.30 4.43
C ILE A 204 16.35 1.01 4.40
N SER A 205 17.29 0.52 3.58
CA SER A 205 18.61 1.14 3.45
C SER A 205 18.52 2.60 3.01
N TRP A 206 17.63 2.90 2.05
CA TRP A 206 17.38 4.29 1.64
C TRP A 206 16.79 5.15 2.77
N LEU A 207 15.79 4.68 3.49
CA LEU A 207 15.20 5.39 4.62
C LEU A 207 16.25 5.70 5.71
N ASP A 208 17.14 4.76 6.00
CA ASP A 208 18.22 4.96 6.97
C ASP A 208 19.22 6.03 6.52
N THR A 209 19.44 6.23 5.21
CA THR A 209 20.27 7.36 4.71
C THR A 209 19.62 8.71 4.99
N LEU A 210 18.30 8.81 4.98
CA LEU A 210 17.58 10.05 5.28
C LEU A 210 17.65 10.40 6.78
N SER A 211 17.56 9.39 7.64
CA SER A 211 17.73 9.57 9.09
C SER A 211 19.08 10.21 9.45
N ASN A 212 20.15 9.80 8.78
CA ASN A 212 21.49 10.32 9.01
C ASN A 212 21.65 11.79 8.56
N ARG A 213 20.89 12.24 7.55
CA ARG A 213 20.92 13.65 7.09
C ARG A 213 20.17 14.60 8.02
N SER A 214 19.19 14.11 8.76
CA SER A 214 18.39 14.94 9.68
C SER A 214 19.10 15.18 11.03
N ASN A 215 20.14 14.41 11.34
CA ASN A 215 20.90 14.46 12.58
C ASN A 215 22.29 15.14 12.46
N GLY A 216 22.66 15.63 11.29
CA GLY A 216 23.90 16.37 11.01
C GLY A 216 23.62 17.80 10.59
#